data_961ce192a743a3743bd7baabc88d9a4e
#
_entry.id   961ce192a743a3743bd7baabc88d9a4e
#
_cell.length_a   1.000
_cell.length_b   1.000
_cell.length_c   1.000
_cell.angle_alpha   90.00
_cell.angle_beta   90.00
_cell.angle_gamma   90.00
#
_symmetry.space_group_name_H-M   'P 1'
#
loop_
_entity.id
_entity.type
_entity.pdbx_description
1 polymer ?
#
loop_
_entity_poly.entity_id
_entity_poly.type
_entity_poly.pdbx_seq_one_letter_code
_entity_poly.pdbx_strand_id
1 'polypeptide(L)'
;MRKNSIIFLLYLITFSAFGEIITSEKFSYSIDFPEGYEITDMEQDESTAIFKNKYLQAHALIRVWPQSKFKSADEALKDTLARLKASADYSESVWRRQKCSIASFESPLLLPDGTLSQGWAAAIPLPQKKGYLSILSYSPKTVYDDLAQVLISLLDSVLIDAGSFREPGLITTAFYPRKSPKNISISVAGKSIPSQIDSIDAEASQFVIDREFSVFSFYAANNLPEMYDAWIRFYRLLARDSMERVKKVSFDLYTFLLEECEKKDSANPQAALAQVLLNWSQDFHYERKSSSYDKADIESIPAILEGGSSDCDGRSLLLMCLLKNCSIDSCMFISAQYSHALLGVFLPDKQGQTIHVDDNEGGKDYIVGETTAKGLTLGMMPADMTDRKNWMAVELP
;
A
#
# COMPACT_ATOMS: atom_id res chain seq x y z
N MET A 1 -54.09 5.49 -4.97
CA MET A 1 -52.85 5.02 -5.61
C MET A 1 -51.94 6.21 -5.86
N ARG A 2 -51.02 6.50 -4.99
CA ARG A 2 -49.97 7.52 -5.20
C ARG A 2 -48.69 6.78 -5.51
N LYS A 3 -48.16 6.95 -6.73
CA LYS A 3 -46.87 6.49 -7.13
C LYS A 3 -45.80 7.39 -6.49
N ASN A 4 -45.07 6.87 -5.52
CA ASN A 4 -43.86 7.52 -5.04
C ASN A 4 -42.74 7.23 -6.05
N SER A 5 -42.35 8.23 -6.79
CA SER A 5 -41.15 8.20 -7.59
C SER A 5 -39.96 8.35 -6.63
N ILE A 6 -39.21 7.30 -6.43
CA ILE A 6 -37.91 7.33 -5.75
C ILE A 6 -36.93 7.96 -6.73
N ILE A 7 -36.56 9.20 -6.46
CA ILE A 7 -35.44 9.87 -7.14
C ILE A 7 -34.17 9.28 -6.52
N PHE A 8 -33.49 8.41 -7.28
CA PHE A 8 -32.14 7.99 -6.99
C PHE A 8 -31.24 9.23 -7.19
N LEU A 9 -30.85 9.86 -6.10
CA LEU A 9 -29.76 10.85 -6.12
C LEU A 9 -28.47 10.02 -6.13
N LEU A 10 -27.92 9.80 -7.34
CA LEU A 10 -26.56 9.31 -7.48
C LEU A 10 -25.64 10.39 -6.91
N TYR A 11 -25.17 10.22 -5.69
CA TYR A 11 -23.97 10.89 -5.24
C TYR A 11 -22.83 10.34 -6.06
N LEU A 12 -22.18 11.21 -6.82
CA LEU A 12 -20.96 10.92 -7.54
C LEU A 12 -19.90 10.47 -6.51
N ILE A 13 -19.70 9.16 -6.42
CA ILE A 13 -18.43 8.62 -5.94
C ILE A 13 -17.44 9.05 -7.03
N THR A 14 -16.57 9.98 -6.73
CA THR A 14 -15.49 10.39 -7.62
C THR A 14 -14.53 9.20 -7.73
N PHE A 15 -14.64 8.44 -8.81
CA PHE A 15 -13.63 7.47 -9.20
C PHE A 15 -12.38 8.27 -9.55
N SER A 16 -11.38 8.26 -8.69
CA SER A 16 -10.03 8.65 -9.06
C SER A 16 -9.44 7.52 -9.90
N ALA A 17 -8.59 7.87 -10.87
CA ALA A 17 -7.90 6.93 -11.78
C ALA A 17 -6.85 6.02 -11.11
N PHE A 18 -6.82 5.99 -9.80
CA PHE A 18 -6.03 5.10 -8.96
C PHE A 18 -6.95 4.01 -8.46
N GLY A 19 -6.67 2.73 -8.71
CA GLY A 19 -7.44 1.56 -8.26
C GLY A 19 -8.44 1.82 -7.11
N GLU A 20 -9.38 0.99 -6.88
CA GLU A 20 -10.59 1.27 -6.09
C GLU A 20 -10.34 1.66 -4.61
N ILE A 21 -9.72 2.82 -4.34
CA ILE A 21 -9.69 3.40 -3.00
C ILE A 21 -11.06 4.03 -2.72
N ILE A 22 -11.88 3.33 -1.96
CA ILE A 22 -13.18 3.82 -1.55
C ILE A 22 -13.02 4.73 -0.34
N THR A 23 -13.53 5.96 -0.45
CA THR A 23 -13.41 6.99 0.60
C THR A 23 -14.78 7.37 1.16
N SER A 24 -14.90 7.38 2.49
CA SER A 24 -15.99 8.02 3.20
C SER A 24 -15.53 9.38 3.74
N GLU A 25 -15.89 10.46 3.06
CA GLU A 25 -15.60 11.82 3.51
C GLU A 25 -16.26 12.14 4.84
N LYS A 26 -17.50 11.67 5.02
CA LYS A 26 -18.28 11.86 6.24
C LYS A 26 -17.56 11.35 7.48
N PHE A 27 -16.97 10.17 7.39
CA PHE A 27 -16.31 9.50 8.51
C PHE A 27 -14.80 9.61 8.48
N SER A 28 -14.22 10.17 7.40
CA SER A 28 -12.77 10.37 7.22
C SER A 28 -11.97 9.06 7.32
N TYR A 29 -12.36 8.08 6.54
CA TYR A 29 -11.57 6.88 6.31
C TYR A 29 -11.58 6.53 4.82
N SER A 30 -10.59 5.78 4.38
CA SER A 30 -10.54 5.17 3.06
C SER A 30 -10.08 3.72 3.19
N ILE A 31 -10.38 2.92 2.19
CA ILE A 31 -9.92 1.53 2.09
C ILE A 31 -9.48 1.27 0.66
N ASP A 32 -8.26 0.78 0.50
CA ASP A 32 -7.71 0.33 -0.77
C ASP A 32 -8.10 -1.14 -0.98
N PHE A 33 -9.32 -1.35 -1.48
CA PHE A 33 -9.86 -2.69 -1.66
C PHE A 33 -9.05 -3.51 -2.67
N PRO A 34 -8.90 -4.85 -2.46
CA PRO A 34 -8.60 -5.74 -3.58
C PRO A 34 -9.64 -5.57 -4.67
N GLU A 35 -9.27 -5.71 -5.93
CA GLU A 35 -10.13 -5.40 -7.05
C GLU A 35 -11.44 -6.23 -7.08
N GLY A 36 -12.47 -5.64 -7.63
CA GLY A 36 -13.77 -6.29 -7.84
C GLY A 36 -14.71 -6.32 -6.63
N TYR A 37 -14.44 -5.56 -5.57
CA TYR A 37 -15.43 -5.35 -4.52
C TYR A 37 -16.47 -4.31 -4.95
N GLU A 38 -17.74 -4.65 -4.80
CA GLU A 38 -18.89 -3.80 -5.12
C GLU A 38 -19.79 -3.63 -3.88
N ILE A 39 -20.35 -2.44 -3.71
CA ILE A 39 -21.33 -2.17 -2.65
C ILE A 39 -22.63 -2.90 -3.00
N THR A 40 -23.09 -3.78 -2.13
CA THR A 40 -24.34 -4.51 -2.30
C THR A 40 -25.48 -3.94 -1.45
N ASP A 41 -25.14 -3.28 -0.34
CA ASP A 41 -26.10 -2.61 0.54
C ASP A 41 -25.41 -1.48 1.32
N MET A 42 -26.14 -0.39 1.59
CA MET A 42 -25.66 0.74 2.38
C MET A 42 -26.81 1.46 3.08
N GLU A 43 -26.64 1.77 4.37
CA GLU A 43 -27.58 2.60 5.12
C GLU A 43 -27.55 4.06 4.60
N GLN A 44 -28.70 4.75 4.68
CA GLN A 44 -28.84 6.14 4.18
C GLN A 44 -27.88 7.13 4.87
N ASP A 45 -27.48 6.83 6.10
CA ASP A 45 -26.53 7.64 6.87
C ASP A 45 -25.08 7.21 6.65
N GLU A 46 -24.82 6.30 5.69
CA GLU A 46 -23.51 5.75 5.36
C GLU A 46 -22.79 5.07 6.53
N SER A 47 -23.45 4.86 7.65
CA SER A 47 -22.83 4.27 8.84
C SER A 47 -22.60 2.76 8.71
N THR A 48 -23.29 2.11 7.76
CA THR A 48 -23.09 0.69 7.43
C THR A 48 -23.01 0.52 5.92
N ALA A 49 -22.05 -0.26 5.46
CA ALA A 49 -21.94 -0.67 4.08
C ALA A 49 -21.52 -2.15 3.99
N ILE A 50 -22.11 -2.87 3.05
CA ILE A 50 -21.82 -4.26 2.75
C ILE A 50 -21.24 -4.35 1.34
N PHE A 51 -20.13 -5.03 1.23
CA PHE A 51 -19.42 -5.25 -0.03
C PHE A 51 -19.34 -6.74 -0.34
N LYS A 52 -19.36 -7.06 -1.60
CA LYS A 52 -19.12 -8.40 -2.12
C LYS A 52 -18.12 -8.32 -3.27
N ASN A 53 -17.14 -9.21 -3.29
CA ASN A 53 -16.27 -9.33 -4.42
C ASN A 53 -16.96 -10.11 -5.55
N LYS A 54 -16.88 -9.60 -6.79
CA LYS A 54 -17.54 -10.20 -7.97
C LYS A 54 -16.85 -11.46 -8.50
N TYR A 55 -15.57 -11.65 -8.14
CA TYR A 55 -14.74 -12.77 -8.60
C TYR A 55 -14.54 -13.83 -7.53
N LEU A 56 -14.56 -13.41 -6.27
CA LEU A 56 -14.25 -14.24 -5.10
C LEU A 56 -15.46 -14.36 -4.19
N GLN A 57 -15.56 -15.45 -3.44
CA GLN A 57 -16.55 -15.57 -2.37
C GLN A 57 -16.08 -14.79 -1.11
N ALA A 58 -15.61 -13.58 -1.32
CA ALA A 58 -15.12 -12.68 -0.28
C ALA A 58 -16.10 -11.51 -0.09
N HIS A 59 -16.31 -11.14 1.16
CA HIS A 59 -17.25 -10.11 1.58
C HIS A 59 -16.59 -9.16 2.57
N ALA A 60 -17.11 -7.93 2.65
CA ALA A 60 -16.77 -7.02 3.73
C ALA A 60 -18.02 -6.36 4.29
N LEU A 61 -18.04 -6.17 5.61
CA LEU A 61 -19.04 -5.38 6.32
C LEU A 61 -18.31 -4.27 7.07
N ILE A 62 -18.74 -3.05 6.82
CA ILE A 62 -18.22 -1.85 7.45
C ILE A 62 -19.31 -1.24 8.30
N ARG A 63 -18.99 -0.92 9.56
CA ARG A 63 -19.90 -0.20 10.46
C ARG A 63 -19.13 0.89 11.19
N VAL A 64 -19.65 2.12 11.12
CA VAL A 64 -19.17 3.22 11.97
C VAL A 64 -20.12 3.40 13.15
N TRP A 65 -19.59 3.23 14.34
CA TRP A 65 -20.32 3.42 15.59
C TRP A 65 -20.12 4.83 16.14
N PRO A 66 -21.15 5.52 16.61
CA PRO A 66 -20.99 6.81 17.25
C PRO A 66 -20.04 6.75 18.45
N GLN A 67 -19.17 7.75 18.60
CA GLN A 67 -18.21 7.82 19.71
C GLN A 67 -18.86 7.71 21.10
N SER A 68 -20.09 8.21 21.25
CA SER A 68 -20.83 8.19 22.53
C SER A 68 -21.33 6.81 22.93
N LYS A 69 -21.34 5.84 21.99
CA LYS A 69 -21.92 4.51 22.24
C LYS A 69 -20.98 3.58 22.98
N PHE A 70 -19.67 3.69 22.74
CA PHE A 70 -18.67 2.81 23.32
C PHE A 70 -17.52 3.62 23.93
N LYS A 71 -16.81 3.03 24.90
CA LYS A 71 -15.65 3.64 25.53
C LYS A 71 -14.34 3.35 24.80
N SER A 72 -14.34 2.30 23.97
CA SER A 72 -13.15 1.84 23.27
C SER A 72 -13.49 1.13 21.94
N ALA A 73 -12.50 0.99 21.10
CA ALA A 73 -12.58 0.15 19.88
C ALA A 73 -12.87 -1.31 20.22
N ASP A 74 -12.32 -1.82 21.31
CA ASP A 74 -12.55 -3.17 21.79
C ASP A 74 -14.02 -3.41 22.15
N GLU A 75 -14.66 -2.49 22.90
CA GLU A 75 -16.11 -2.58 23.18
C GLU A 75 -16.93 -2.55 21.89
N ALA A 76 -16.56 -1.70 20.92
CA ALA A 76 -17.27 -1.61 19.64
C ALA A 76 -17.14 -2.90 18.82
N LEU A 77 -15.96 -3.52 18.79
CA LEU A 77 -15.74 -4.78 18.09
C LEU A 77 -16.53 -5.93 18.74
N LYS A 78 -16.46 -6.03 20.07
CA LYS A 78 -17.18 -7.06 20.84
C LYS A 78 -18.70 -6.96 20.65
N ASP A 79 -19.29 -5.76 20.69
CA ASP A 79 -20.71 -5.54 20.44
C ASP A 79 -21.08 -5.92 18.98
N THR A 80 -20.21 -5.54 18.02
CA THR A 80 -20.44 -5.89 16.60
C THR A 80 -20.49 -7.40 16.40
N LEU A 81 -19.49 -8.13 16.90
CA LEU A 81 -19.39 -9.58 16.73
C LEU A 81 -20.46 -10.33 17.54
N ALA A 82 -20.82 -9.84 18.73
CA ALA A 82 -21.92 -10.40 19.54
C ALA A 82 -23.26 -10.33 18.83
N ARG A 83 -23.57 -9.22 18.13
CA ARG A 83 -24.80 -9.09 17.31
C ARG A 83 -24.87 -10.11 16.18
N LEU A 84 -23.71 -10.50 15.67
CA LEU A 84 -23.56 -11.51 14.61
C LEU A 84 -23.49 -12.94 15.17
N LYS A 85 -23.66 -13.12 16.48
CA LYS A 85 -23.50 -14.41 17.19
C LYS A 85 -22.15 -15.08 16.84
N ALA A 86 -21.13 -14.27 16.64
CA ALA A 86 -19.81 -14.77 16.28
C ALA A 86 -19.09 -15.39 17.48
N SER A 87 -18.38 -16.50 17.22
CA SER A 87 -17.30 -16.98 18.07
C SER A 87 -16.03 -16.28 17.63
N ALA A 88 -15.25 -15.68 18.54
CA ALA A 88 -14.11 -14.86 18.16
C ALA A 88 -12.99 -14.90 19.18
N ASP A 89 -11.74 -14.88 18.66
CA ASP A 89 -10.51 -14.68 19.41
C ASP A 89 -10.03 -13.25 19.22
N TYR A 90 -9.95 -12.52 20.34
CA TYR A 90 -9.63 -11.09 20.35
C TYR A 90 -8.18 -10.83 20.70
N SER A 91 -7.59 -9.82 20.07
CA SER A 91 -6.31 -9.23 20.46
C SER A 91 -6.37 -7.70 20.40
N GLU A 92 -5.74 -7.06 21.36
CA GLU A 92 -5.53 -5.62 21.36
C GLU A 92 -4.25 -5.26 20.61
N SER A 93 -4.27 -4.17 19.88
CA SER A 93 -3.10 -3.63 19.19
C SER A 93 -3.05 -2.10 19.35
N VAL A 94 -1.90 -1.53 19.04
CA VAL A 94 -1.73 -0.09 18.93
C VAL A 94 -1.33 0.23 17.49
N TRP A 95 -2.18 0.96 16.80
CA TRP A 95 -1.92 1.45 15.44
C TRP A 95 -2.17 2.95 15.37
N ARG A 96 -1.29 3.68 14.70
CA ARG A 96 -1.38 5.15 14.64
C ARG A 96 -1.48 5.79 16.03
N ARG A 97 -0.75 5.25 17.03
CA ARG A 97 -0.77 5.65 18.44
C ARG A 97 -2.13 5.53 19.13
N GLN A 98 -3.06 4.81 18.52
CA GLN A 98 -4.39 4.57 19.07
C GLN A 98 -4.58 3.09 19.39
N LYS A 99 -5.29 2.81 20.48
CA LYS A 99 -5.68 1.44 20.83
C LYS A 99 -6.76 0.96 19.86
N CYS A 100 -6.45 -0.13 19.17
CA CYS A 100 -7.32 -0.83 18.23
C CYS A 100 -7.59 -2.25 18.75
N SER A 101 -8.64 -2.88 18.23
CA SER A 101 -8.95 -4.27 18.52
C SER A 101 -9.07 -5.05 17.22
N ILE A 102 -8.56 -6.28 17.22
CA ILE A 102 -8.58 -7.20 16.08
C ILE A 102 -9.17 -8.52 16.59
N ALA A 103 -9.87 -9.23 15.73
CA ALA A 103 -10.35 -10.57 16.06
C ALA A 103 -10.36 -11.47 14.81
N SER A 104 -9.97 -12.74 14.99
CA SER A 104 -10.43 -13.79 14.09
C SER A 104 -11.82 -14.23 14.55
N PHE A 105 -12.70 -14.58 13.62
CA PHE A 105 -14.06 -14.94 14.00
C PHE A 105 -14.72 -15.94 13.05
N GLU A 106 -15.74 -16.64 13.58
CA GLU A 106 -16.71 -17.43 12.82
C GLU A 106 -18.12 -16.93 13.15
N SER A 107 -19.01 -16.81 12.15
CA SER A 107 -20.39 -16.35 12.34
C SER A 107 -21.39 -17.09 11.43
N PRO A 108 -22.57 -17.49 11.97
CA PRO A 108 -23.64 -18.08 11.17
C PRO A 108 -24.60 -17.04 10.56
N LEU A 109 -24.40 -15.73 10.81
CA LEU A 109 -25.39 -14.70 10.45
C LEU A 109 -24.94 -13.75 9.34
N LEU A 110 -23.74 -13.90 8.80
CA LEU A 110 -23.20 -12.98 7.79
C LEU A 110 -23.62 -13.33 6.37
N LEU A 111 -23.85 -14.62 6.10
CA LEU A 111 -24.28 -15.09 4.78
C LEU A 111 -25.79 -15.38 4.79
N PRO A 112 -26.54 -14.97 3.74
CA PRO A 112 -28.01 -15.05 3.71
C PRO A 112 -28.57 -16.47 3.82
N ASP A 113 -27.80 -17.46 3.37
CA ASP A 113 -28.18 -18.88 3.38
C ASP A 113 -27.86 -19.60 4.70
N GLY A 114 -27.32 -18.86 5.68
CA GLY A 114 -26.91 -19.41 6.98
C GLY A 114 -25.62 -20.23 6.95
N THR A 115 -24.89 -20.22 5.83
CA THR A 115 -23.54 -20.83 5.74
C THR A 115 -22.62 -20.19 6.76
N LEU A 116 -21.86 -21.00 7.49
CA LEU A 116 -20.86 -20.52 8.45
C LEU A 116 -19.79 -19.71 7.73
N SER A 117 -19.65 -18.45 8.10
CA SER A 117 -18.58 -17.57 7.61
C SER A 117 -17.40 -17.56 8.57
N GLN A 118 -16.21 -17.39 8.03
CA GLN A 118 -14.97 -17.22 8.77
C GLN A 118 -14.20 -16.02 8.22
N GLY A 119 -13.51 -15.28 9.11
CA GLY A 119 -12.79 -14.10 8.68
C GLY A 119 -12.07 -13.38 9.80
N TRP A 120 -11.68 -12.16 9.49
CA TRP A 120 -11.00 -11.23 10.38
C TRP A 120 -11.83 -9.97 10.54
N ALA A 121 -11.76 -9.40 11.73
CA ALA A 121 -12.42 -8.15 12.07
C ALA A 121 -11.47 -7.21 12.78
N ALA A 122 -11.67 -5.91 12.59
CA ALA A 122 -10.93 -4.88 13.30
C ALA A 122 -11.86 -3.75 13.73
N ALA A 123 -11.55 -3.12 14.85
CA ALA A 123 -12.14 -1.84 15.21
C ALA A 123 -11.07 -0.79 15.50
N ILE A 124 -11.27 0.40 14.92
CA ILE A 124 -10.32 1.49 14.88
C ILE A 124 -11.01 2.78 15.32
N PRO A 125 -10.46 3.57 16.27
CA PRO A 125 -10.97 4.90 16.56
C PRO A 125 -10.76 5.81 15.34
N LEU A 126 -11.80 6.50 14.91
CA LEU A 126 -11.70 7.48 13.82
C LEU A 126 -11.18 8.84 14.32
N PRO A 127 -10.45 9.58 13.48
CA PRO A 127 -9.99 10.93 13.81
C PRO A 127 -11.14 11.86 14.20
N GLN A 128 -10.82 12.94 14.93
CA GLN A 128 -11.77 13.98 15.32
C GLN A 128 -13.00 13.45 16.10
N LYS A 129 -12.87 12.30 16.75
CA LYS A 129 -13.96 11.64 17.48
C LYS A 129 -15.19 11.32 16.60
N LYS A 130 -14.98 11.03 15.31
CA LYS A 130 -16.05 10.65 14.39
C LYS A 130 -16.68 9.29 14.71
N GLY A 131 -16.09 8.52 15.61
CA GLY A 131 -16.61 7.23 16.07
C GLY A 131 -15.57 6.11 16.05
N TYR A 132 -16.09 4.89 16.04
CA TYR A 132 -15.31 3.67 15.91
C TYR A 132 -15.66 2.97 14.59
N LEU A 133 -14.68 2.78 13.73
CA LEU A 133 -14.80 2.02 12.51
C LEU A 133 -14.63 0.54 12.82
N SER A 134 -15.68 -0.26 12.65
CA SER A 134 -15.62 -1.72 12.70
C SER A 134 -15.66 -2.26 11.28
N ILE A 135 -14.68 -3.05 10.90
CA ILE A 135 -14.55 -3.68 9.59
C ILE A 135 -14.44 -5.18 9.77
N LEU A 136 -15.26 -5.92 9.04
CA LEU A 136 -15.20 -7.36 8.95
C LEU A 136 -14.89 -7.75 7.52
N SER A 137 -13.90 -8.61 7.32
CA SER A 137 -13.55 -9.21 6.03
C SER A 137 -13.69 -10.72 6.17
N TYR A 138 -14.56 -11.36 5.37
CA TYR A 138 -14.97 -12.72 5.59
C TYR A 138 -15.34 -13.46 4.30
N SER A 139 -15.35 -14.78 4.39
CA SER A 139 -15.78 -15.69 3.34
C SER A 139 -16.60 -16.85 3.93
N PRO A 140 -17.26 -17.69 3.12
CA PRO A 140 -17.69 -19.00 3.57
C PRO A 140 -16.51 -19.77 4.16
N LYS A 141 -16.70 -20.44 5.30
CA LYS A 141 -15.65 -21.21 5.99
C LYS A 141 -14.98 -22.25 5.08
N THR A 142 -15.74 -22.80 4.14
CA THR A 142 -15.25 -23.84 3.20
C THR A 142 -14.18 -23.37 2.23
N VAL A 143 -14.04 -22.06 2.01
CA VAL A 143 -13.05 -21.46 1.10
C VAL A 143 -12.15 -20.44 1.81
N TYR A 144 -12.21 -20.39 3.16
CA TYR A 144 -11.49 -19.41 3.94
C TYR A 144 -9.97 -19.52 3.76
N ASP A 145 -9.43 -20.73 3.79
CA ASP A 145 -7.98 -20.95 3.70
C ASP A 145 -7.42 -20.44 2.36
N ASP A 146 -8.17 -20.59 1.27
CA ASP A 146 -7.79 -20.09 -0.06
C ASP A 146 -7.86 -18.56 -0.17
N LEU A 147 -8.72 -17.92 0.65
CA LEU A 147 -8.97 -16.48 0.59
C LEU A 147 -8.34 -15.69 1.74
N ALA A 148 -7.68 -16.35 2.69
CA ALA A 148 -7.17 -15.72 3.90
C ALA A 148 -6.30 -14.48 3.60
N GLN A 149 -5.44 -14.54 2.58
CA GLN A 149 -4.56 -13.42 2.21
C GLN A 149 -5.36 -12.22 1.68
N VAL A 150 -6.40 -12.44 0.89
CA VAL A 150 -7.32 -11.41 0.39
C VAL A 150 -8.05 -10.73 1.55
N LEU A 151 -8.56 -11.52 2.50
CA LEU A 151 -9.30 -11.03 3.66
C LEU A 151 -8.41 -10.17 4.57
N ILE A 152 -7.16 -10.59 4.80
CA ILE A 152 -6.19 -9.84 5.60
C ILE A 152 -5.73 -8.58 4.88
N SER A 153 -5.44 -8.65 3.56
CA SER A 153 -5.05 -7.52 2.73
C SER A 153 -6.07 -6.38 2.80
N LEU A 154 -7.38 -6.70 2.75
CA LEU A 154 -8.43 -5.72 2.88
C LEU A 154 -8.35 -4.95 4.22
N LEU A 155 -8.21 -5.67 5.35
CA LEU A 155 -8.13 -5.03 6.66
C LEU A 155 -6.85 -4.21 6.83
N ASP A 156 -5.75 -4.67 6.23
CA ASP A 156 -4.46 -3.99 6.31
C ASP A 156 -4.38 -2.76 5.41
N SER A 157 -5.30 -2.63 4.46
CA SER A 157 -5.39 -1.51 3.52
C SER A 157 -6.18 -0.29 4.02
N VAL A 158 -6.71 -0.34 5.24
CA VAL A 158 -7.47 0.76 5.85
C VAL A 158 -6.59 2.00 6.05
N LEU A 159 -7.18 3.17 5.79
CA LEU A 159 -6.58 4.48 5.88
C LEU A 159 -7.50 5.40 6.68
N ILE A 160 -6.99 6.10 7.69
CA ILE A 160 -7.78 6.99 8.56
C ILE A 160 -7.27 8.43 8.59
N ASP A 161 -6.10 8.67 8.02
CA ASP A 161 -5.49 10.00 7.88
C ASP A 161 -4.37 9.96 6.84
N ALA A 162 -3.82 11.11 6.49
CA ALA A 162 -2.72 11.23 5.51
C ALA A 162 -1.46 10.45 5.91
N GLY A 163 -1.20 10.25 7.21
CA GLY A 163 -0.04 9.48 7.67
C GLY A 163 -0.20 7.99 7.43
N SER A 164 -1.42 7.47 7.43
CA SER A 164 -1.68 6.04 7.20
C SER A 164 -1.34 5.57 5.78
N PHE A 165 -1.18 6.49 4.81
CA PHE A 165 -0.63 6.18 3.48
C PHE A 165 0.88 5.87 3.47
N ARG A 166 1.57 6.11 4.59
CA ARG A 166 3.03 6.00 4.71
C ARG A 166 3.47 5.11 5.86
N GLU A 167 2.56 4.29 6.38
CA GLU A 167 2.83 3.39 7.51
C GLU A 167 2.29 2.00 7.24
N PRO A 168 2.90 0.94 7.80
CA PRO A 168 2.34 -0.39 7.76
C PRO A 168 0.89 -0.43 8.21
N GLY A 169 0.12 -1.33 7.65
CA GLY A 169 -1.27 -1.50 8.02
C GLY A 169 -1.47 -2.01 9.44
N LEU A 170 -2.73 -2.02 9.88
CA LEU A 170 -3.10 -2.43 11.24
C LEU A 170 -2.72 -3.88 11.54
N ILE A 171 -3.02 -4.80 10.63
CA ILE A 171 -2.75 -6.24 10.84
C ILE A 171 -1.25 -6.49 10.84
N THR A 172 -0.52 -5.95 9.86
CA THR A 172 0.94 -6.07 9.82
C THR A 172 1.58 -5.51 11.10
N THR A 173 1.14 -4.35 11.58
CA THR A 173 1.66 -3.76 12.84
C THR A 173 1.36 -4.63 14.05
N ALA A 174 0.20 -5.29 14.09
CA ALA A 174 -0.19 -6.13 15.21
C ALA A 174 0.61 -7.45 15.27
N PHE A 175 0.83 -8.08 14.13
CA PHE A 175 1.53 -9.36 14.06
C PHE A 175 3.06 -9.22 14.06
N TYR A 176 3.57 -8.08 13.56
CA TYR A 176 4.99 -7.75 13.52
C TYR A 176 5.28 -6.45 14.29
N PRO A 177 5.07 -6.43 15.61
CA PRO A 177 5.35 -5.24 16.40
C PRO A 177 6.85 -4.93 16.37
N ARG A 178 7.19 -3.65 16.35
CA ARG A 178 8.59 -3.20 16.43
C ARG A 178 9.29 -3.84 17.63
N LYS A 179 10.52 -4.28 17.42
CA LYS A 179 11.33 -4.99 18.44
C LYS A 179 12.44 -4.12 18.98
N SER A 180 13.44 -3.85 18.15
CA SER A 180 14.63 -3.12 18.56
C SER A 180 15.35 -2.49 17.38
N PRO A 181 15.97 -1.31 17.56
CA PRO A 181 16.80 -0.72 16.53
C PRO A 181 17.97 -1.64 16.14
N LYS A 182 18.18 -1.83 14.85
CA LYS A 182 19.31 -2.52 14.23
C LYS A 182 20.16 -1.50 13.48
N ASN A 183 21.41 -1.36 13.87
CA ASN A 183 22.35 -0.48 13.17
C ASN A 183 22.73 -1.09 11.82
N ILE A 184 22.69 -0.27 10.79
CA ILE A 184 23.16 -0.59 9.44
C ILE A 184 24.13 0.48 8.96
N SER A 185 24.90 0.16 7.94
CA SER A 185 25.82 1.10 7.30
C SER A 185 25.60 1.08 5.79
N ILE A 186 25.32 2.23 5.22
CA ILE A 186 25.01 2.38 3.80
C ILE A 186 26.19 3.01 3.10
N SER A 187 26.76 2.31 2.10
CA SER A 187 27.86 2.83 1.30
C SER A 187 27.32 3.51 0.05
N VAL A 188 27.40 4.84 0.00
CA VAL A 188 26.91 5.65 -1.12
C VAL A 188 27.93 6.75 -1.45
N ALA A 189 28.23 6.95 -2.74
CA ALA A 189 29.19 7.94 -3.24
C ALA A 189 30.56 7.88 -2.53
N GLY A 190 31.03 6.67 -2.21
CA GLY A 190 32.29 6.44 -1.52
C GLY A 190 32.30 6.76 -0.02
N LYS A 191 31.15 7.03 0.58
CA LYS A 191 30.96 7.27 2.01
C LYS A 191 30.23 6.14 2.66
N SER A 192 30.57 5.85 3.93
CA SER A 192 29.84 4.93 4.80
C SER A 192 28.92 5.76 5.73
N ILE A 193 27.64 5.69 5.52
CA ILE A 193 26.62 6.46 6.26
C ILE A 193 25.96 5.54 7.29
N PRO A 194 26.12 5.81 8.59
CA PRO A 194 25.45 5.03 9.63
C PRO A 194 23.96 5.35 9.65
N SER A 195 23.14 4.32 9.81
CA SER A 195 21.69 4.46 9.95
C SER A 195 21.10 3.32 10.79
N GLN A 196 19.77 3.28 10.88
CA GLN A 196 19.04 2.28 11.66
C GLN A 196 17.73 1.89 10.97
N ILE A 197 17.38 0.61 11.09
CA ILE A 197 16.05 0.05 10.83
C ILE A 197 15.61 -0.71 12.08
N ASP A 198 14.36 -1.16 12.16
CA ASP A 198 13.97 -2.11 13.21
C ASP A 198 14.37 -3.54 12.81
N SER A 199 14.76 -4.35 13.79
CA SER A 199 15.21 -5.73 13.57
C SER A 199 14.14 -6.66 13.00
N ILE A 200 12.85 -6.26 13.04
CA ILE A 200 11.72 -7.01 12.46
C ILE A 200 11.36 -6.51 11.05
N ASP A 201 11.89 -5.35 10.61
CA ASP A 201 11.39 -4.68 9.39
C ASP A 201 11.53 -5.55 8.14
N ALA A 202 12.64 -6.28 7.99
CA ALA A 202 12.84 -7.13 6.82
C ALA A 202 11.82 -8.29 6.76
N GLU A 203 11.58 -8.96 7.88
CA GLU A 203 10.62 -10.05 7.99
C GLU A 203 9.18 -9.56 7.79
N ALA A 204 8.82 -8.46 8.46
CA ALA A 204 7.49 -7.88 8.38
C ALA A 204 7.14 -7.37 6.96
N SER A 205 8.10 -6.71 6.30
CA SER A 205 7.91 -6.22 4.93
C SER A 205 7.84 -7.39 3.93
N GLN A 206 8.63 -8.46 4.12
CA GLN A 206 8.54 -9.65 3.27
C GLN A 206 7.18 -10.35 3.42
N PHE A 207 6.62 -10.40 4.62
CA PHE A 207 5.26 -10.91 4.84
C PHE A 207 4.22 -10.11 4.03
N VAL A 208 4.33 -8.77 3.99
CA VAL A 208 3.43 -7.94 3.17
C VAL A 208 3.62 -8.24 1.69
N ILE A 209 4.87 -8.36 1.23
CA ILE A 209 5.18 -8.69 -0.17
C ILE A 209 4.54 -10.02 -0.57
N ASP A 210 4.76 -11.07 0.19
CA ASP A 210 4.27 -12.42 -0.14
C ASP A 210 2.73 -12.47 -0.10
N ARG A 211 2.11 -11.79 0.87
CA ARG A 211 0.65 -11.66 0.95
C ARG A 211 0.07 -10.95 -0.27
N GLU A 212 0.57 -9.76 -0.58
CA GLU A 212 0.03 -8.97 -1.69
C GLU A 212 0.33 -9.60 -3.05
N PHE A 213 1.44 -10.33 -3.17
CA PHE A 213 1.74 -11.15 -4.34
C PHE A 213 0.72 -12.28 -4.51
N SER A 214 0.33 -12.96 -3.44
CA SER A 214 -0.71 -13.98 -3.49
C SER A 214 -2.05 -13.40 -3.94
N VAL A 215 -2.39 -12.19 -3.47
CA VAL A 215 -3.59 -11.47 -3.90
C VAL A 215 -3.51 -11.14 -5.38
N PHE A 216 -2.44 -10.50 -5.85
CA PHE A 216 -2.22 -10.17 -7.26
C PHE A 216 -2.23 -11.41 -8.16
N SER A 217 -1.56 -12.50 -7.74
CA SER A 217 -1.43 -13.74 -8.50
C SER A 217 -2.79 -14.36 -8.83
N PHE A 218 -3.80 -14.18 -7.99
CA PHE A 218 -5.16 -14.61 -8.28
C PHE A 218 -5.71 -13.93 -9.54
N TYR A 219 -5.53 -12.61 -9.66
CA TYR A 219 -6.01 -11.85 -10.84
C TYR A 219 -5.22 -12.23 -12.09
N ALA A 220 -3.92 -12.36 -11.99
CA ALA A 220 -3.06 -12.74 -13.11
C ALA A 220 -3.32 -14.16 -13.61
N ALA A 221 -3.45 -15.14 -12.72
CA ALA A 221 -3.69 -16.54 -13.08
C ALA A 221 -5.07 -16.76 -13.75
N ASN A 222 -6.06 -15.92 -13.43
CA ASN A 222 -7.40 -16.00 -14.00
C ASN A 222 -7.63 -15.02 -15.15
N ASN A 223 -6.61 -14.26 -15.59
CA ASN A 223 -6.69 -13.25 -16.64
C ASN A 223 -7.89 -12.30 -16.43
N LEU A 224 -8.10 -11.82 -15.19
CA LEU A 224 -9.21 -10.95 -14.88
C LEU A 224 -8.99 -9.55 -15.48
N PRO A 225 -10.08 -8.83 -15.85
CA PRO A 225 -9.97 -7.50 -16.46
C PRO A 225 -9.16 -6.51 -15.65
N GLU A 226 -9.26 -6.55 -14.31
CA GLU A 226 -8.59 -5.66 -13.37
C GLU A 226 -7.18 -6.12 -12.97
N MET A 227 -6.57 -7.04 -13.70
CA MET A 227 -5.23 -7.57 -13.41
C MET A 227 -4.18 -6.45 -13.30
N TYR A 228 -4.24 -5.44 -14.16
CA TYR A 228 -3.28 -4.34 -14.13
C TYR A 228 -3.50 -3.41 -12.92
N ASP A 229 -4.74 -3.17 -12.52
CA ASP A 229 -5.07 -2.40 -11.32
C ASP A 229 -4.61 -3.15 -10.07
N ALA A 230 -4.83 -4.47 -10.01
CA ALA A 230 -4.31 -5.32 -8.95
C ALA A 230 -2.77 -5.31 -8.89
N TRP A 231 -2.08 -5.21 -10.03
CA TRP A 231 -0.63 -5.09 -10.08
C TRP A 231 -0.14 -3.73 -9.54
N ILE A 232 -0.81 -2.63 -9.92
CA ILE A 232 -0.55 -1.29 -9.36
C ILE A 232 -0.80 -1.28 -7.85
N ARG A 233 -1.92 -1.86 -7.39
CA ARG A 233 -2.24 -2.00 -5.97
C ARG A 233 -1.16 -2.78 -5.21
N PHE A 234 -0.67 -3.88 -5.77
CA PHE A 234 0.44 -4.66 -5.19
C PHE A 234 1.60 -3.74 -4.82
N TYR A 235 2.17 -3.02 -5.76
CA TYR A 235 3.31 -2.14 -5.49
C TYR A 235 2.94 -0.94 -4.61
N ARG A 236 1.73 -0.41 -4.70
CA ARG A 236 1.24 0.67 -3.83
C ARG A 236 1.25 0.25 -2.35
N LEU A 237 0.81 -0.97 -2.04
CA LEU A 237 0.83 -1.48 -0.68
C LEU A 237 2.24 -1.80 -0.19
N LEU A 238 3.12 -2.28 -1.06
CA LEU A 238 4.54 -2.45 -0.74
C LEU A 238 5.22 -1.12 -0.43
N ALA A 239 4.96 -0.10 -1.24
CA ALA A 239 5.46 1.25 -1.02
C ALA A 239 4.98 1.82 0.31
N ARG A 240 3.66 1.73 0.58
CA ARG A 240 3.05 2.16 1.83
C ARG A 240 3.73 1.53 3.05
N ASP A 241 3.89 0.20 3.04
CA ASP A 241 4.54 -0.54 4.12
C ASP A 241 6.00 -0.10 4.33
N SER A 242 6.72 0.13 3.24
CA SER A 242 8.15 0.44 3.27
C SER A 242 8.47 1.86 3.72
N MET A 243 7.60 2.84 3.46
CA MET A 243 7.85 4.27 3.70
C MET A 243 8.34 4.56 5.13
N GLU A 244 7.61 4.13 6.16
CA GLU A 244 7.99 4.39 7.56
C GLU A 244 9.21 3.54 7.99
N ARG A 245 9.38 2.32 7.43
CA ARG A 245 10.50 1.45 7.75
C ARG A 245 11.85 2.04 7.33
N VAL A 246 11.88 2.75 6.18
CA VAL A 246 13.10 3.36 5.66
C VAL A 246 13.22 4.85 5.94
N LYS A 247 12.31 5.43 6.73
CA LYS A 247 12.28 6.87 7.00
C LYS A 247 13.55 7.39 7.67
N LYS A 248 14.08 6.65 8.64
CA LYS A 248 15.36 7.01 9.29
C LYS A 248 16.51 6.98 8.30
N VAL A 249 16.54 5.96 7.43
CA VAL A 249 17.53 5.83 6.36
C VAL A 249 17.45 7.01 5.39
N SER A 250 16.25 7.37 4.96
CA SER A 250 16.03 8.53 4.09
C SER A 250 16.56 9.82 4.68
N PHE A 251 16.27 10.05 5.97
CA PHE A 251 16.75 11.22 6.70
C PHE A 251 18.27 11.26 6.79
N ASP A 252 18.90 10.14 7.12
CA ASP A 252 20.37 10.08 7.26
C ASP A 252 21.05 10.28 5.91
N LEU A 253 20.59 9.61 4.85
CA LEU A 253 21.10 9.80 3.48
C LEU A 253 20.96 11.27 3.04
N TYR A 254 19.79 11.87 3.23
CA TYR A 254 19.57 13.28 2.91
C TYR A 254 20.55 14.19 3.63
N THR A 255 20.67 14.02 4.95
CA THR A 255 21.51 14.88 5.80
C THR A 255 22.99 14.78 5.41
N PHE A 256 23.49 13.56 5.13
CA PHE A 256 24.89 13.35 4.79
C PHE A 256 25.26 13.75 3.35
N LEU A 257 24.29 13.74 2.43
CA LEU A 257 24.53 14.00 1.02
C LEU A 257 24.19 15.44 0.61
N LEU A 258 23.33 16.14 1.38
CA LEU A 258 22.80 17.44 0.98
C LEU A 258 23.86 18.47 0.63
N GLU A 259 24.88 18.66 1.48
CA GLU A 259 25.96 19.63 1.26
C GLU A 259 26.72 19.38 -0.04
N GLU A 260 26.92 18.11 -0.41
CA GLU A 260 27.57 17.77 -1.68
C GLU A 260 26.65 17.97 -2.89
N CYS A 261 25.37 17.68 -2.71
CA CYS A 261 24.37 17.91 -3.74
C CYS A 261 24.23 19.42 -4.04
N GLU A 262 24.22 20.26 -3.01
CA GLU A 262 24.22 21.71 -3.14
C GLU A 262 25.48 22.26 -3.85
N LYS A 263 26.65 21.67 -3.59
CA LYS A 263 27.89 22.02 -4.30
C LYS A 263 27.88 21.57 -5.77
N LYS A 264 27.22 20.46 -6.08
CA LYS A 264 27.14 19.94 -7.45
C LYS A 264 26.14 20.68 -8.30
N ASP A 265 24.99 20.99 -7.73
CA ASP A 265 23.90 21.70 -8.40
C ASP A 265 23.17 22.58 -7.37
N SER A 266 23.67 23.80 -7.20
CA SER A 266 23.09 24.77 -6.25
C SER A 266 21.70 25.26 -6.66
N ALA A 267 21.37 25.16 -7.94
CA ALA A 267 20.05 25.54 -8.46
C ALA A 267 19.02 24.43 -8.22
N ASN A 268 19.42 23.15 -8.26
CA ASN A 268 18.53 22.01 -8.07
C ASN A 268 19.18 20.87 -7.28
N PRO A 269 19.42 21.04 -5.98
CA PRO A 269 20.05 20.01 -5.15
C PRO A 269 19.23 18.71 -5.03
N GLN A 270 17.90 18.78 -5.24
CA GLN A 270 17.04 17.60 -5.27
C GLN A 270 17.33 16.71 -6.48
N ALA A 271 17.58 17.31 -7.65
CA ALA A 271 18.00 16.56 -8.83
C ALA A 271 19.37 15.91 -8.63
N ALA A 272 20.31 16.62 -7.99
CA ALA A 272 21.63 16.06 -7.64
C ALA A 272 21.49 14.88 -6.67
N LEU A 273 20.63 14.98 -5.65
CA LEU A 273 20.38 13.89 -4.71
C LEU A 273 19.75 12.67 -5.41
N ALA A 274 18.71 12.88 -6.21
CA ALA A 274 18.07 11.80 -6.94
C ALA A 274 19.06 11.08 -7.88
N GLN A 275 19.95 11.84 -8.55
CA GLN A 275 21.01 11.26 -9.39
C GLN A 275 22.04 10.46 -8.58
N VAL A 276 22.44 10.94 -7.40
CA VAL A 276 23.38 10.20 -6.53
C VAL A 276 22.76 8.89 -6.06
N LEU A 277 21.48 8.91 -5.65
CA LEU A 277 20.77 7.70 -5.23
C LEU A 277 20.53 6.73 -6.39
N LEU A 278 20.23 7.25 -7.59
CA LEU A 278 20.12 6.42 -8.80
C LEU A 278 21.44 5.70 -9.10
N ASN A 279 22.56 6.41 -9.12
CA ASN A 279 23.88 5.81 -9.36
C ASN A 279 24.21 4.76 -8.30
N TRP A 280 23.85 5.01 -7.04
CA TRP A 280 24.05 4.07 -5.96
C TRP A 280 23.25 2.77 -6.16
N SER A 281 21.99 2.85 -6.55
CA SER A 281 21.19 1.66 -6.83
C SER A 281 21.68 0.84 -8.02
N GLN A 282 22.27 1.51 -9.03
CA GLN A 282 22.87 0.85 -10.20
C GLN A 282 24.10 0.02 -9.83
N ASP A 283 24.74 0.27 -8.68
CA ASP A 283 25.88 -0.49 -8.19
C ASP A 283 25.50 -1.76 -7.42
N PHE A 284 24.23 -1.94 -7.07
CA PHE A 284 23.78 -3.14 -6.38
C PHE A 284 24.01 -4.40 -7.24
N HIS A 285 24.28 -5.51 -6.57
CA HIS A 285 24.26 -6.80 -7.24
C HIS A 285 22.83 -7.09 -7.73
N TYR A 286 22.68 -7.35 -9.04
CA TYR A 286 21.40 -7.69 -9.61
C TYR A 286 21.09 -9.15 -9.31
N GLU A 287 20.02 -9.39 -8.57
CA GLU A 287 19.54 -10.72 -8.24
C GLU A 287 18.02 -10.71 -8.18
N ARG A 288 17.42 -11.63 -8.89
CA ARG A 288 15.98 -11.91 -8.82
C ARG A 288 15.78 -13.22 -8.08
N LYS A 289 14.98 -13.20 -7.02
CA LYS A 289 14.62 -14.43 -6.31
C LYS A 289 13.75 -15.33 -7.19
N SER A 290 13.76 -16.64 -6.94
CA SER A 290 12.80 -17.52 -7.58
C SER A 290 11.42 -17.33 -6.96
N SER A 291 10.43 -17.00 -7.77
CA SER A 291 9.03 -16.93 -7.35
C SER A 291 8.41 -18.32 -7.21
N SER A 292 7.43 -18.43 -6.32
CA SER A 292 6.51 -19.56 -6.22
C SER A 292 5.09 -19.02 -6.17
N TYR A 293 4.08 -19.87 -6.13
CA TYR A 293 2.68 -19.43 -6.08
C TYR A 293 2.38 -18.47 -4.92
N ASP A 294 3.07 -18.64 -3.80
CA ASP A 294 2.90 -17.92 -2.54
C ASP A 294 4.05 -16.97 -2.18
N LYS A 295 5.04 -16.80 -3.09
CA LYS A 295 6.23 -15.98 -2.84
C LYS A 295 6.62 -15.18 -4.07
N ALA A 296 6.73 -13.87 -3.87
CA ALA A 296 7.23 -12.95 -4.88
C ALA A 296 8.74 -13.17 -5.16
N ASP A 297 9.17 -12.76 -6.33
CA ASP A 297 10.58 -12.73 -6.73
C ASP A 297 11.32 -11.46 -6.24
N ILE A 298 10.63 -10.56 -5.55
CA ILE A 298 11.17 -9.32 -5.00
C ILE A 298 11.63 -9.50 -3.54
N GLU A 299 12.76 -8.88 -3.20
CA GLU A 299 13.28 -8.75 -1.84
C GLU A 299 12.64 -7.56 -1.11
N SER A 300 12.39 -7.67 0.19
CA SER A 300 11.88 -6.55 0.99
C SER A 300 12.87 -5.38 1.04
N ILE A 301 12.36 -4.14 1.02
CA ILE A 301 13.19 -2.94 0.98
C ILE A 301 14.18 -2.86 2.16
N PRO A 302 13.80 -3.19 3.42
CA PRO A 302 14.77 -3.26 4.50
C PRO A 302 15.87 -4.32 4.28
N ALA A 303 15.55 -5.47 3.70
CA ALA A 303 16.55 -6.51 3.40
C ALA A 303 17.52 -6.08 2.28
N ILE A 304 17.04 -5.36 1.25
CA ILE A 304 17.91 -4.75 0.22
C ILE A 304 18.92 -3.80 0.86
N LEU A 305 18.51 -2.99 1.82
CA LEU A 305 19.40 -2.07 2.54
C LEU A 305 20.48 -2.80 3.36
N GLU A 306 20.20 -4.02 3.80
CA GLU A 306 21.17 -4.87 4.51
C GLU A 306 22.08 -5.65 3.58
N GLY A 307 21.60 -6.10 2.45
CA GLY A 307 22.33 -6.99 1.54
C GLY A 307 22.87 -6.31 0.27
N GLY A 308 22.23 -5.25 -0.18
CA GLY A 308 22.61 -4.53 -1.40
C GLY A 308 22.31 -5.27 -2.71
N SER A 309 21.61 -6.42 -2.69
CA SER A 309 21.15 -7.13 -3.89
C SER A 309 19.68 -6.89 -4.13
N SER A 310 19.30 -6.74 -5.40
CA SER A 310 17.89 -6.54 -5.78
C SER A 310 17.71 -6.57 -7.30
N ASP A 311 16.47 -6.69 -7.74
CA ASP A 311 16.07 -6.54 -9.14
C ASP A 311 15.61 -5.11 -9.48
N CYS A 312 15.06 -4.89 -10.67
CA CYS A 312 14.54 -3.59 -11.11
C CYS A 312 13.40 -3.09 -10.22
N ASP A 313 12.52 -3.98 -9.77
CA ASP A 313 11.35 -3.66 -8.96
C ASP A 313 11.76 -3.19 -7.57
N GLY A 314 12.61 -3.96 -6.89
CA GLY A 314 13.12 -3.62 -5.57
C GLY A 314 13.90 -2.31 -5.54
N ARG A 315 14.73 -2.05 -6.57
CA ARG A 315 15.50 -0.80 -6.68
C ARG A 315 14.63 0.42 -6.93
N SER A 316 13.67 0.30 -7.85
CA SER A 316 12.75 1.40 -8.17
C SER A 316 11.85 1.74 -6.98
N LEU A 317 11.33 0.73 -6.30
CA LEU A 317 10.53 0.88 -5.08
C LEU A 317 11.34 1.50 -3.93
N LEU A 318 12.59 1.04 -3.70
CA LEU A 318 13.49 1.61 -2.70
C LEU A 318 13.71 3.11 -2.96
N LEU A 319 14.10 3.47 -4.18
CA LEU A 319 14.39 4.87 -4.51
C LEU A 319 13.15 5.75 -4.41
N MET A 320 11.99 5.26 -4.86
CA MET A 320 10.73 5.97 -4.70
C MET A 320 10.46 6.29 -3.22
N CYS A 321 10.57 5.31 -2.32
CA CYS A 321 10.34 5.49 -0.90
C CYS A 321 11.35 6.47 -0.25
N LEU A 322 12.63 6.35 -0.59
CA LEU A 322 13.68 7.24 -0.08
C LEU A 322 13.43 8.69 -0.50
N LEU A 323 13.15 8.93 -1.79
CA LEU A 323 12.91 10.26 -2.33
C LEU A 323 11.63 10.90 -1.77
N LYS A 324 10.51 10.14 -1.70
CA LYS A 324 9.27 10.64 -1.09
C LYS A 324 9.46 11.02 0.38
N ASN A 325 10.24 10.28 1.15
CA ASN A 325 10.59 10.64 2.52
C ASN A 325 11.43 11.93 2.62
N CYS A 326 12.18 12.25 1.57
CA CYS A 326 12.92 13.52 1.43
C CYS A 326 12.08 14.66 0.81
N SER A 327 10.77 14.49 0.69
CA SER A 327 9.84 15.43 0.06
C SER A 327 10.15 15.70 -1.42
N ILE A 328 10.74 14.73 -2.10
CA ILE A 328 10.93 14.72 -3.56
C ILE A 328 9.84 13.82 -4.14
N ASP A 329 8.94 14.42 -4.92
CA ASP A 329 7.84 13.66 -5.50
C ASP A 329 8.38 12.64 -6.51
N SER A 330 7.97 11.40 -6.34
CA SER A 330 8.50 10.26 -7.09
C SER A 330 7.44 9.16 -7.19
N CYS A 331 7.53 8.37 -8.24
CA CYS A 331 6.69 7.20 -8.49
C CYS A 331 7.54 6.04 -9.00
N MET A 332 6.93 4.89 -9.13
CA MET A 332 7.50 3.75 -9.83
C MET A 332 6.73 3.52 -11.11
N PHE A 333 7.42 3.25 -12.21
CA PHE A 333 6.80 2.79 -13.45
C PHE A 333 7.03 1.31 -13.62
N ILE A 334 5.98 0.58 -13.99
CA ILE A 334 6.01 -0.86 -14.25
C ILE A 334 5.53 -1.16 -15.66
N SER A 335 6.11 -2.18 -16.30
CA SER A 335 5.75 -2.58 -17.65
C SER A 335 5.74 -4.09 -17.82
N ALA A 336 4.57 -4.62 -18.17
CA ALA A 336 4.44 -6.03 -18.58
C ALA A 336 5.15 -6.29 -19.91
N GLN A 337 5.07 -5.34 -20.85
CA GLN A 337 5.67 -5.48 -22.19
C GLN A 337 7.19 -5.59 -22.11
N TYR A 338 7.82 -4.83 -21.22
CA TYR A 338 9.28 -4.82 -21.07
C TYR A 338 9.77 -5.72 -19.94
N SER A 339 8.85 -6.30 -19.14
CA SER A 339 9.16 -7.07 -17.92
C SER A 339 10.16 -6.29 -17.04
N HIS A 340 9.87 -5.01 -16.81
CA HIS A 340 10.81 -4.07 -16.23
C HIS A 340 10.12 -3.00 -15.38
N ALA A 341 10.90 -2.39 -14.48
CA ALA A 341 10.49 -1.27 -13.67
C ALA A 341 11.50 -0.12 -13.72
N LEU A 342 11.00 1.12 -13.65
CA LEU A 342 11.77 2.35 -13.63
C LEU A 342 11.37 3.22 -12.43
N LEU A 343 12.30 4.07 -12.02
CA LEU A 343 12.00 5.19 -11.13
C LEU A 343 11.42 6.36 -11.93
N GLY A 344 10.41 7.03 -11.40
CA GLY A 344 9.96 8.34 -11.84
C GLY A 344 10.27 9.39 -10.77
N VAL A 345 10.79 10.56 -11.17
CA VAL A 345 11.05 11.69 -10.25
C VAL A 345 10.48 12.96 -10.84
N PHE A 346 9.66 13.68 -10.10
CA PHE A 346 9.13 14.97 -10.54
C PHE A 346 10.17 16.06 -10.32
N LEU A 347 10.78 16.51 -11.42
CA LEU A 347 11.82 17.53 -11.46
C LEU A 347 11.52 18.47 -12.64
N PRO A 348 10.68 19.49 -12.48
CA PRO A 348 10.15 20.28 -13.59
C PRO A 348 11.22 21.03 -14.40
N ASP A 349 12.35 21.38 -13.78
CA ASP A 349 13.45 22.11 -14.44
C ASP A 349 14.50 21.19 -15.07
N LYS A 350 14.35 19.87 -14.97
CA LYS A 350 15.29 18.89 -15.50
C LYS A 350 14.93 18.49 -16.93
N GLN A 351 15.93 18.46 -17.83
CA GLN A 351 15.78 17.95 -19.18
C GLN A 351 16.00 16.44 -19.23
N GLY A 352 15.25 15.74 -20.09
CA GLY A 352 15.38 14.30 -20.31
C GLY A 352 14.08 13.65 -20.76
N GLN A 353 14.08 12.32 -20.82
CA GLN A 353 12.88 11.54 -21.12
C GLN A 353 11.95 11.53 -19.90
N THR A 354 10.68 11.74 -20.15
CA THR A 354 9.63 11.78 -19.12
C THR A 354 8.49 10.83 -19.48
N ILE A 355 7.76 10.40 -18.46
CA ILE A 355 6.46 9.74 -18.61
C ILE A 355 5.44 10.63 -17.91
N HIS A 356 4.35 10.95 -18.64
CA HIS A 356 3.23 11.72 -18.11
C HIS A 356 2.34 10.82 -17.27
N VAL A 357 1.93 11.33 -16.10
CA VAL A 357 0.97 10.68 -15.22
C VAL A 357 -0.18 11.65 -15.00
N ASP A 358 -1.35 11.27 -15.47
CA ASP A 358 -2.55 12.06 -15.34
C ASP A 358 -3.02 12.13 -13.87
N ASP A 359 -3.46 13.31 -13.44
CA ASP A 359 -4.15 13.53 -12.17
C ASP A 359 -5.35 14.46 -12.37
N ASN A 360 -6.07 14.79 -11.29
CA ASN A 360 -7.24 15.69 -11.37
C ASN A 360 -6.88 17.15 -11.69
N GLU A 361 -5.60 17.52 -11.68
CA GLU A 361 -5.10 18.90 -11.89
C GLU A 361 -4.37 19.06 -13.23
N GLY A 362 -4.35 18.03 -14.08
CA GLY A 362 -3.70 18.03 -15.40
C GLY A 362 -2.44 17.18 -15.49
N GLY A 363 -2.09 16.51 -14.42
CA GLY A 363 -1.00 15.53 -14.39
C GLY A 363 0.40 16.13 -14.24
N LYS A 364 1.39 15.23 -14.17
CA LYS A 364 2.81 15.56 -13.99
C LYS A 364 3.70 14.78 -14.93
N ASP A 365 4.76 15.40 -15.41
CA ASP A 365 5.81 14.74 -16.19
C ASP A 365 6.94 14.29 -15.25
N TYR A 366 7.02 13.00 -14.98
CA TYR A 366 8.09 12.41 -14.18
C TYR A 366 9.29 12.08 -15.06
N ILE A 367 10.46 12.57 -14.70
CA ILE A 367 11.74 12.18 -15.33
C ILE A 367 12.05 10.73 -14.96
N VAL A 368 12.40 9.93 -15.96
CA VAL A 368 12.69 8.50 -15.76
C VAL A 368 14.10 8.28 -15.20
N GLY A 369 14.25 7.26 -14.37
CA GLY A 369 15.53 6.77 -13.85
C GLY A 369 15.64 5.26 -14.04
N GLU A 370 16.59 4.82 -14.86
CA GLU A 370 16.89 3.41 -15.06
C GLU A 370 17.79 2.90 -13.93
N THR A 371 17.28 2.01 -13.09
CA THR A 371 17.93 1.60 -11.84
C THR A 371 18.91 0.44 -11.99
N THR A 372 18.93 -0.24 -13.14
CA THR A 372 19.73 -1.46 -13.35
C THR A 372 20.91 -1.27 -14.29
N ALA A 373 20.83 -0.34 -15.23
CA ALA A 373 21.87 -0.09 -16.21
C ALA A 373 22.85 0.98 -15.72
N LYS A 374 24.10 0.56 -15.41
CA LYS A 374 25.14 1.46 -14.92
C LYS A 374 25.46 2.59 -15.90
N GLY A 375 25.59 3.80 -15.36
CA GLY A 375 26.00 4.98 -16.10
C GLY A 375 24.88 5.71 -16.82
N LEU A 376 23.62 5.23 -16.79
CA LEU A 376 22.49 6.01 -17.24
C LEU A 376 22.10 7.06 -16.19
N THR A 377 21.94 8.30 -16.65
CA THR A 377 21.53 9.40 -15.77
C THR A 377 20.00 9.56 -15.78
N LEU A 378 19.48 10.31 -14.82
CA LEU A 378 18.07 10.72 -14.85
C LEU A 378 17.70 11.34 -16.20
N GLY A 379 16.56 10.94 -16.74
CA GLY A 379 16.10 11.31 -18.07
C GLY A 379 16.63 10.43 -19.19
N MET A 380 17.31 9.33 -18.89
CA MET A 380 17.76 8.35 -19.87
C MET A 380 17.09 7.00 -19.59
N MET A 381 16.58 6.36 -20.64
CA MET A 381 16.10 4.97 -20.64
C MET A 381 16.61 4.22 -21.86
N PRO A 382 16.65 2.89 -21.83
CA PRO A 382 17.04 2.09 -23.00
C PRO A 382 16.18 2.42 -24.23
N ALA A 383 16.79 2.43 -25.43
CA ALA A 383 16.15 2.90 -26.65
C ALA A 383 14.94 2.03 -27.09
N ASP A 384 14.94 0.77 -26.70
CA ASP A 384 13.87 -0.20 -26.95
C ASP A 384 12.70 -0.13 -25.95
N MET A 385 12.79 0.71 -24.91
CA MET A 385 11.76 0.87 -23.86
C MET A 385 11.04 2.23 -23.90
N THR A 386 11.17 2.98 -25.00
CA THR A 386 10.70 4.37 -25.10
C THR A 386 9.22 4.56 -25.38
N ASP A 387 8.47 3.49 -25.70
CA ASP A 387 7.02 3.60 -25.89
C ASP A 387 6.31 3.78 -24.53
N ARG A 388 5.91 5.03 -24.26
CA ARG A 388 5.30 5.45 -23.00
C ARG A 388 3.98 4.75 -22.66
N LYS A 389 3.28 4.24 -23.67
CA LYS A 389 1.98 3.54 -23.49
C LYS A 389 2.13 2.20 -22.79
N ASN A 390 3.34 1.65 -22.76
CA ASN A 390 3.63 0.38 -22.13
C ASN A 390 4.00 0.52 -20.64
N TRP A 391 3.99 1.73 -20.10
CA TRP A 391 4.32 2.01 -18.71
C TRP A 391 3.09 2.41 -17.90
N MET A 392 2.93 1.84 -16.74
CA MET A 392 1.90 2.17 -15.75
C MET A 392 2.57 2.80 -14.53
N ALA A 393 1.97 3.86 -14.01
CA ALA A 393 2.49 4.54 -12.82
C ALA A 393 1.95 3.87 -11.54
N VAL A 394 2.84 3.70 -10.57
CA VAL A 394 2.51 3.36 -9.18
C VAL A 394 2.81 4.58 -8.34
N GLU A 395 1.78 5.21 -7.85
CA GLU A 395 1.86 6.40 -6.99
C GLU A 395 1.30 6.07 -5.60
N LEU A 396 1.80 6.80 -4.60
CA LEU A 396 1.15 6.90 -3.28
C LEU A 396 0.30 8.17 -3.27
N PRO A 397 -0.96 8.08 -2.86
CA PRO A 397 -1.85 9.23 -2.73
C PRO A 397 -1.33 10.31 -1.79
#